data_4170925ff15a8fddedc3a2644fba88ce
#
_entry.id   4170925ff15a8fddedc3a2644fba88ce
#
_cell.length_a   1.000
_cell.length_b   1.000
_cell.length_c   1.000
_cell.angle_alpha   90.00
_cell.angle_beta   90.00
_cell.angle_gamma   90.00
#
_symmetry.space_group_name_H-M   'P 1'
#
loop_
_entity.id
_entity.type
_entity.pdbx_description
1 polymer ?
#
loop_
_entity_poly.entity_id
_entity_poly.type
_entity_poly.pdbx_seq_one_letter_code
_entity_poly.pdbx_strand_id
1 'polypeptide(L)'
;MSTSPTSTSQYLTFGLGTDTFAVEITPIREIIEYPGLTSIPMTPTFIRGVINLRGAVVPVIDLSVRFGRAVTEIDRRTCVVIIEISSEGEMQSLGILVDRVNEVLEVSAEQIEPRPSFGLGVHADFVKGMIRHDGHFVVILDTDRTLSATEMASLVALPDGTQDVQETLALPA
;
A
#
# COMPACT_ATOMS: atom_id res chain seq x y z
N MET A 1 -18.95 14.13 -31.17
CA MET A 1 -18.57 14.27 -30.49
C MET A 1 -17.93 13.66 -29.94
N SER A 2 -17.43 13.67 -30.04
CA SER A 2 -16.95 13.08 -29.43
C SER A 2 -16.81 13.31 -28.44
N THR A 3 -17.25 13.19 -28.15
CA THR A 3 -17.16 13.23 -26.91
C THR A 3 -15.97 12.69 -26.51
N SER A 4 -15.20 13.34 -25.85
CA SER A 4 -14.16 12.72 -25.21
C SER A 4 -14.73 11.70 -24.35
N PRO A 5 -14.33 10.52 -24.51
CA PRO A 5 -14.82 9.50 -23.64
C PRO A 5 -14.46 9.84 -22.23
N THR A 6 -15.35 9.55 -21.34
CA THR A 6 -15.04 9.69 -19.94
C THR A 6 -13.80 8.87 -19.67
N SER A 7 -12.84 9.50 -19.06
CA SER A 7 -11.61 8.81 -18.73
C SER A 7 -11.92 7.74 -17.68
N THR A 8 -11.53 6.52 -17.95
CA THR A 8 -11.69 5.44 -16.98
C THR A 8 -10.34 4.91 -16.58
N SER A 9 -10.26 4.41 -15.37
CA SER A 9 -9.07 3.77 -14.86
C SER A 9 -9.46 2.47 -14.22
N GLN A 10 -8.51 1.56 -14.13
CA GLN A 10 -8.75 0.29 -13.48
C GLN A 10 -8.14 0.30 -12.10
N TYR A 11 -8.87 -0.27 -11.16
CA TYR A 11 -8.46 -0.32 -9.76
C TYR A 11 -8.56 -1.74 -9.27
N LEU A 12 -7.56 -2.15 -8.51
CA LEU A 12 -7.61 -3.44 -7.83
C LEU A 12 -8.27 -3.23 -6.48
N THR A 13 -9.30 -4.01 -6.19
CA THR A 13 -9.95 -3.94 -4.87
C THR A 13 -9.42 -5.05 -3.99
N PHE A 14 -9.28 -4.72 -2.73
CA PHE A 14 -8.79 -5.69 -1.75
C PHE A 14 -9.45 -5.39 -0.41
N GLY A 15 -9.37 -6.35 0.48
CA GLY A 15 -10.00 -6.22 1.79
C GLY A 15 -9.01 -6.08 2.90
N LEU A 16 -9.37 -5.23 3.86
CA LEU A 16 -8.69 -5.12 5.13
C LEU A 16 -9.78 -5.15 6.18
N GLY A 17 -9.85 -6.25 6.96
CA GLY A 17 -10.94 -6.43 7.89
C GLY A 17 -12.26 -6.49 7.14
N THR A 18 -13.19 -5.66 7.55
CA THR A 18 -14.50 -5.63 6.90
C THR A 18 -14.60 -4.56 5.82
N ASP A 19 -13.55 -3.80 5.61
CA ASP A 19 -13.56 -2.69 4.65
C ASP A 19 -12.93 -3.10 3.34
N THR A 20 -13.37 -2.45 2.26
CA THR A 20 -12.80 -2.67 0.95
C THR A 20 -12.11 -1.41 0.48
N PHE A 21 -10.90 -1.59 -0.03
CA PHE A 21 -10.07 -0.51 -0.53
C PHE A 21 -9.71 -0.79 -1.97
N ALA A 22 -9.22 0.21 -2.65
CA ALA A 22 -8.79 0.05 -4.05
C ALA A 22 -7.56 0.90 -4.30
N VAL A 23 -6.71 0.39 -5.20
CA VAL A 23 -5.54 1.13 -5.68
C VAL A 23 -5.51 1.00 -7.18
N GLU A 24 -4.94 2.00 -7.85
CA GLU A 24 -4.80 1.92 -9.31
C GLU A 24 -3.94 0.73 -9.68
N ILE A 25 -4.25 0.11 -10.80
CA ILE A 25 -3.48 -1.05 -11.21
C ILE A 25 -2.18 -0.69 -11.91
N THR A 26 -2.06 0.55 -12.39
CA THR A 26 -0.89 0.94 -13.16
C THR A 26 0.43 0.63 -12.46
N PRO A 27 0.59 0.94 -11.18
CA PRO A 27 1.85 0.64 -10.50
C PRO A 27 1.98 -0.81 -10.03
N ILE A 28 0.94 -1.62 -10.19
CA ILE A 28 0.99 -3.00 -9.70
C ILE A 28 1.80 -3.85 -10.66
N ARG A 29 2.79 -4.56 -10.12
CA ARG A 29 3.61 -5.47 -10.91
C ARG A 29 3.06 -6.87 -10.87
N GLU A 30 2.67 -7.34 -9.70
CA GLU A 30 2.12 -8.68 -9.56
C GLU A 30 1.48 -8.82 -8.20
N ILE A 31 0.71 -9.86 -8.06
CA ILE A 31 0.05 -10.21 -6.81
C ILE A 31 0.48 -11.63 -6.49
N ILE A 32 0.97 -11.83 -5.28
CA ILE A 32 1.44 -13.16 -4.89
C ILE A 32 0.73 -13.57 -3.60
N GLU A 33 0.59 -14.88 -3.43
CA GLU A 33 0.11 -15.39 -2.16
C GLU A 33 1.16 -15.11 -1.10
N TYR A 34 0.72 -15.00 0.13
CA TYR A 34 1.64 -14.67 1.21
C TYR A 34 2.76 -15.71 1.26
N PRO A 35 3.99 -15.32 1.04
CA PRO A 35 5.09 -16.27 0.91
C PRO A 35 5.88 -16.47 2.19
N GLY A 36 5.46 -15.83 3.28
CA GLY A 36 6.31 -15.75 4.45
C GLY A 36 7.26 -14.59 4.33
N LEU A 37 7.60 -14.01 5.43
CA LEU A 37 8.44 -12.82 5.45
C LEU A 37 9.61 -13.00 6.38
N THR A 38 10.70 -12.36 6.05
CA THR A 38 11.85 -12.27 6.94
C THR A 38 11.75 -10.96 7.68
N SER A 39 11.70 -11.03 8.99
CA SER A 39 11.62 -9.83 9.81
C SER A 39 12.91 -9.06 9.77
N ILE A 40 12.78 -7.73 9.82
CA ILE A 40 13.93 -6.86 9.91
C ILE A 40 13.80 -6.10 11.22
N PRO A 41 14.81 -6.16 12.09
CA PRO A 41 14.72 -5.43 13.35
C PRO A 41 14.80 -3.93 13.12
N MET A 42 14.22 -3.19 14.03
CA MET A 42 14.36 -1.72 14.09
C MET A 42 13.71 -1.01 12.91
N THR A 43 12.71 -1.64 12.31
CA THR A 43 11.91 -0.98 11.30
C THR A 43 10.60 -0.52 11.93
N PRO A 44 9.89 0.44 11.30
CA PRO A 44 8.56 0.79 11.79
C PRO A 44 7.65 -0.41 11.84
N THR A 45 6.67 -0.36 12.72
CA THR A 45 5.80 -1.50 12.95
C THR A 45 5.01 -1.90 11.71
N PHE A 46 4.75 -0.97 10.80
CA PHE A 46 4.00 -1.32 9.60
C PHE A 46 4.84 -2.10 8.58
N ILE A 47 6.13 -2.21 8.78
CA ILE A 47 6.96 -3.05 7.93
C ILE A 47 6.96 -4.43 8.57
N ARG A 48 6.30 -5.39 7.91
CA ARG A 48 6.21 -6.75 8.43
C ARG A 48 7.48 -7.53 8.17
N GLY A 49 8.25 -7.14 7.19
CA GLY A 49 9.47 -7.85 6.84
C GLY A 49 9.78 -7.63 5.38
N VAL A 50 10.63 -8.48 4.85
CA VAL A 50 11.00 -8.41 3.44
C VAL A 50 10.85 -9.76 2.80
N ILE A 51 10.69 -9.76 1.48
CA ILE A 51 10.71 -10.99 0.70
C ILE A 51 11.81 -10.88 -0.33
N ASN A 52 12.29 -12.03 -0.76
CA ASN A 52 13.21 -12.10 -1.89
C ASN A 52 12.37 -12.38 -3.12
N LEU A 53 12.34 -11.42 -4.03
CA LEU A 53 11.56 -11.55 -5.24
C LEU A 53 12.52 -11.53 -6.40
N ARG A 54 12.84 -12.70 -6.92
CA ARG A 54 13.75 -12.84 -8.05
C ARG A 54 15.08 -12.14 -7.80
N GLY A 55 15.61 -12.31 -6.59
CA GLY A 55 16.89 -11.75 -6.24
C GLY A 55 16.84 -10.36 -5.67
N ALA A 56 15.69 -9.70 -5.71
CA ALA A 56 15.56 -8.37 -5.14
C ALA A 56 14.90 -8.46 -3.77
N VAL A 57 15.35 -7.63 -2.86
CA VAL A 57 14.77 -7.56 -1.52
C VAL A 57 13.64 -6.54 -1.57
N VAL A 58 12.43 -6.98 -1.25
CA VAL A 58 11.26 -6.14 -1.34
C VAL A 58 10.63 -6.02 0.04
N PRO A 59 10.57 -4.80 0.59
CA PRO A 59 9.90 -4.61 1.87
C PRO A 59 8.40 -4.80 1.73
N VAL A 60 7.77 -5.34 2.77
CA VAL A 60 6.34 -5.59 2.76
C VAL A 60 5.69 -4.79 3.87
N ILE A 61 4.73 -3.97 3.49
CA ILE A 61 4.02 -3.08 4.38
C ILE A 61 2.68 -3.69 4.73
N ASP A 62 2.39 -3.74 6.02
CA ASP A 62 1.07 -4.16 6.50
C ASP A 62 0.18 -2.94 6.50
N LEU A 63 -0.72 -2.85 5.53
CA LEU A 63 -1.59 -1.68 5.43
C LEU A 63 -2.46 -1.50 6.65
N SER A 64 -2.89 -2.59 7.26
CA SER A 64 -3.70 -2.46 8.48
C SER A 64 -2.93 -1.68 9.53
N VAL A 65 -1.69 -2.04 9.75
CA VAL A 65 -0.87 -1.34 10.72
C VAL A 65 -0.59 0.09 10.28
N ARG A 66 -0.36 0.27 8.99
CA ARG A 66 -0.11 1.60 8.44
C ARG A 66 -1.29 2.54 8.71
N PHE A 67 -2.50 1.98 8.73
CA PHE A 67 -3.72 2.75 9.00
C PHE A 67 -4.06 2.80 10.49
N GLY A 68 -3.17 2.31 11.35
CA GLY A 68 -3.42 2.36 12.79
C GLY A 68 -4.29 1.24 13.29
N ARG A 69 -4.47 0.20 12.51
CA ARG A 69 -5.29 -0.94 12.89
C ARG A 69 -4.41 -2.07 13.38
N ALA A 70 -5.06 -3.13 13.82
CA ALA A 70 -4.34 -4.31 14.29
C ALA A 70 -3.59 -4.97 13.15
N VAL A 71 -2.58 -5.75 13.53
CA VAL A 71 -1.76 -6.49 12.58
C VAL A 71 -2.63 -7.43 11.76
N THR A 72 -2.35 -7.50 10.46
CA THR A 72 -3.08 -8.42 9.60
C THR A 72 -2.81 -9.86 10.03
N GLU A 73 -3.88 -10.63 10.19
CA GLU A 73 -3.75 -12.05 10.50
C GLU A 73 -3.58 -12.81 9.19
N ILE A 74 -2.59 -13.67 9.17
CA ILE A 74 -2.27 -14.39 7.96
C ILE A 74 -3.17 -15.60 7.82
N ASP A 75 -3.82 -15.73 6.68
CA ASP A 75 -4.57 -16.92 6.36
C ASP A 75 -4.36 -17.22 4.88
N ARG A 76 -5.09 -18.20 4.35
CA ARG A 76 -4.81 -18.65 2.99
C ARG A 76 -5.22 -17.65 1.92
N ARG A 77 -5.98 -16.62 2.28
CA ARG A 77 -6.36 -15.59 1.31
C ARG A 77 -5.46 -14.38 1.37
N THR A 78 -4.58 -14.33 2.35
CA THR A 78 -3.67 -13.21 2.52
C THR A 78 -2.74 -13.13 1.31
N CYS A 79 -2.61 -11.93 0.76
CA CYS A 79 -1.81 -11.72 -0.43
C CYS A 79 -0.87 -10.55 -0.22
N VAL A 80 0.17 -10.52 -1.04
CA VAL A 80 1.06 -9.38 -1.12
C VAL A 80 0.94 -8.82 -2.52
N VAL A 81 0.58 -7.55 -2.60
CA VAL A 81 0.48 -6.85 -3.87
C VAL A 81 1.79 -6.11 -4.08
N ILE A 82 2.50 -6.47 -5.14
CA ILE A 82 3.81 -5.86 -5.42
C ILE A 82 3.59 -4.67 -6.32
N ILE A 83 4.00 -3.50 -5.86
CA ILE A 83 3.86 -2.28 -6.64
C ILE A 83 5.21 -1.60 -6.79
N GLU A 84 5.31 -0.81 -7.86
CA GLU A 84 6.48 0.01 -8.08
C GLU A 84 6.15 1.45 -7.78
N ILE A 85 7.01 2.09 -7.02
CA ILE A 85 6.87 3.51 -6.76
C ILE A 85 8.14 4.20 -7.21
N SER A 86 7.98 5.47 -7.53
CA SER A 86 9.11 6.30 -7.93
C SER A 86 9.58 7.06 -6.70
N SER A 87 10.87 6.99 -6.44
CA SER A 87 11.47 7.71 -5.33
C SER A 87 12.76 8.31 -5.81
N GLU A 88 12.80 9.64 -5.85
CA GLU A 88 14.01 10.37 -6.22
C GLU A 88 14.57 9.90 -7.56
N GLY A 89 13.67 9.70 -8.51
CA GLY A 89 14.07 9.32 -9.85
C GLY A 89 14.32 7.85 -10.05
N GLU A 90 14.20 7.05 -9.02
CA GLU A 90 14.42 5.63 -9.11
C GLU A 90 13.14 4.89 -8.80
N MET A 91 12.97 3.75 -9.45
CA MET A 91 11.81 2.90 -9.20
C MET A 91 12.16 1.89 -8.12
N GLN A 92 11.25 1.73 -7.18
CA GLN A 92 11.41 0.77 -6.10
C GLN A 92 10.18 -0.09 -6.01
N SER A 93 10.39 -1.35 -5.68
CA SER A 93 9.29 -2.27 -5.48
C SER A 93 8.96 -2.35 -4.00
N LEU A 94 7.67 -2.35 -3.72
CA LEU A 94 7.15 -2.52 -2.37
C LEU A 94 6.04 -3.55 -2.41
N GLY A 95 5.90 -4.29 -1.32
CA GLY A 95 4.78 -5.21 -1.19
C GLY A 95 3.78 -4.62 -0.22
N ILE A 96 2.52 -4.80 -0.53
CA ILE A 96 1.43 -4.40 0.37
C ILE A 96 0.74 -5.66 0.82
N LEU A 97 0.71 -5.88 2.13
CA LEU A 97 0.05 -7.04 2.70
C LEU A 97 -1.42 -6.71 2.90
N VAL A 98 -2.28 -7.52 2.33
CA VAL A 98 -3.73 -7.32 2.42
C VAL A 98 -4.40 -8.62 2.81
N ASP A 99 -5.58 -8.50 3.42
CA ASP A 99 -6.30 -9.70 3.88
C ASP A 99 -6.73 -10.57 2.72
N ARG A 100 -7.13 -9.94 1.63
CA ARG A 100 -7.59 -10.67 0.45
C ARG A 100 -7.66 -9.70 -0.72
N VAL A 101 -7.51 -10.24 -1.91
CA VAL A 101 -7.68 -9.48 -3.15
C VAL A 101 -9.03 -9.88 -3.72
N ASN A 102 -9.81 -8.89 -4.13
CA ASN A 102 -11.16 -9.14 -4.64
C ASN A 102 -11.20 -9.16 -6.17
N GLU A 103 -11.19 -7.99 -6.78
CA GLU A 103 -11.41 -7.90 -8.22
C GLU A 103 -10.85 -6.60 -8.75
N VAL A 104 -10.81 -6.48 -10.06
CA VAL A 104 -10.42 -5.23 -10.71
C VAL A 104 -11.68 -4.55 -11.17
N LEU A 105 -11.83 -3.29 -10.83
CA LEU A 105 -12.98 -2.49 -11.24
C LEU A 105 -12.53 -1.41 -12.21
N GLU A 106 -13.36 -1.18 -13.22
CA GLU A 106 -13.15 -0.07 -14.13
C GLU A 106 -13.99 1.08 -13.64
N VAL A 107 -13.38 2.20 -13.38
CA VAL A 107 -14.04 3.33 -12.73
C VAL A 107 -13.78 4.59 -13.52
N SER A 108 -14.86 5.33 -13.83
CA SER A 108 -14.72 6.61 -14.49
C SER A 108 -14.51 7.69 -13.43
N ALA A 109 -13.89 8.78 -13.85
CA ALA A 109 -13.63 9.88 -12.92
C ALA A 109 -14.94 10.39 -12.30
N GLU A 110 -16.04 10.32 -13.04
CA GLU A 110 -17.31 10.79 -12.53
C GLU A 110 -17.85 9.95 -11.39
N GLN A 111 -17.43 8.70 -11.32
CA GLN A 111 -17.89 7.80 -10.28
C GLN A 111 -17.16 8.01 -8.96
N ILE A 112 -16.07 8.72 -8.99
CA ILE A 112 -15.26 8.93 -7.79
C ILE A 112 -15.83 10.08 -7.01
N GLU A 113 -16.24 9.79 -5.79
CA GLU A 113 -16.79 10.81 -4.89
C GLU A 113 -15.67 11.33 -4.00
N PRO A 114 -15.76 12.58 -3.59
CA PRO A 114 -14.72 13.13 -2.72
C PRO A 114 -14.71 12.41 -1.39
N ARG A 115 -13.55 12.39 -0.78
CA ARG A 115 -13.44 11.76 0.54
C ARG A 115 -14.26 12.58 1.54
N PRO A 116 -14.91 11.91 2.49
CA PRO A 116 -15.63 12.62 3.53
C PRO A 116 -14.64 13.27 4.50
N SER A 117 -15.13 14.24 5.25
CA SER A 117 -14.28 14.92 6.19
C SER A 117 -14.05 14.12 7.47
N PHE A 118 -14.73 12.99 7.60
CA PHE A 118 -14.64 12.19 8.83
C PHE A 118 -15.11 10.76 8.54
N GLY A 119 -14.81 9.88 9.47
CA GLY A 119 -15.50 8.60 9.52
C GLY A 119 -14.89 7.45 8.72
N LEU A 120 -13.72 7.63 8.14
CA LEU A 120 -13.13 6.56 7.35
C LEU A 120 -12.24 5.61 8.14
N GLY A 121 -11.78 6.02 9.32
CA GLY A 121 -10.85 5.19 10.05
C GLY A 121 -9.49 5.08 9.38
N VAL A 122 -9.21 5.97 8.44
CA VAL A 122 -7.96 6.02 7.72
C VAL A 122 -7.59 7.49 7.60
N HIS A 123 -6.32 7.78 7.68
CA HIS A 123 -5.86 9.16 7.58
C HIS A 123 -6.34 9.74 6.24
N ALA A 124 -6.91 10.94 6.30
CA ALA A 124 -7.53 11.53 5.12
C ALA A 124 -6.54 11.71 3.96
N ASP A 125 -5.27 11.94 4.28
CA ASP A 125 -4.27 12.13 3.23
C ASP A 125 -4.04 10.87 2.42
N PHE A 126 -4.40 9.70 2.95
CA PHE A 126 -4.22 8.45 2.22
C PHE A 126 -5.37 8.18 1.26
N VAL A 127 -6.44 8.94 1.33
CA VAL A 127 -7.65 8.66 0.58
C VAL A 127 -7.76 9.61 -0.61
N LYS A 128 -7.84 9.05 -1.80
CA LYS A 128 -8.03 9.82 -3.02
C LYS A 128 -9.50 10.12 -3.24
N GLY A 129 -10.37 9.19 -2.88
CA GLY A 129 -11.79 9.34 -3.06
C GLY A 129 -12.47 8.05 -2.71
N MET A 130 -13.75 7.95 -3.07
CA MET A 130 -14.53 6.76 -2.81
C MET A 130 -15.41 6.46 -3.99
N ILE A 131 -15.76 5.20 -4.15
CA ILE A 131 -16.74 4.78 -5.15
C ILE A 131 -17.76 3.90 -4.47
N ARG A 132 -18.94 3.87 -5.07
CA ARG A 132 -20.01 2.97 -4.62
C ARG A 132 -19.98 1.73 -5.50
N HIS A 133 -20.00 0.60 -4.85
CA HIS A 133 -19.97 -0.66 -5.56
C HIS A 133 -20.76 -1.69 -4.77
N ASP A 134 -21.80 -2.26 -5.39
CA ASP A 134 -22.62 -3.29 -4.76
C ASP A 134 -23.15 -2.85 -3.40
N GLY A 135 -23.57 -1.59 -3.30
CA GLY A 135 -24.20 -1.11 -2.08
C GLY A 135 -23.21 -0.74 -0.99
N HIS A 136 -21.94 -0.82 -1.26
CA HIS A 136 -20.89 -0.49 -0.31
C HIS A 136 -20.00 0.59 -0.86
N PHE A 137 -19.30 1.26 0.02
CA PHE A 137 -18.26 2.19 -0.40
C PHE A 137 -16.95 1.46 -0.49
N VAL A 138 -16.20 1.77 -1.53
CA VAL A 138 -14.81 1.32 -1.69
C VAL A 138 -13.95 2.56 -1.59
N VAL A 139 -12.97 2.52 -0.72
CA VAL A 139 -12.10 3.67 -0.47
C VAL A 139 -10.91 3.56 -1.41
N ILE A 140 -10.73 4.57 -2.26
CA ILE A 140 -9.61 4.59 -3.19
C ILE A 140 -8.44 5.24 -2.49
N LEU A 141 -7.33 4.54 -2.43
CA LEU A 141 -6.14 5.02 -1.77
C LEU A 141 -5.25 5.76 -2.74
N ASP A 142 -4.61 6.79 -2.22
CA ASP A 142 -3.57 7.49 -2.96
C ASP A 142 -2.28 6.73 -2.68
N THR A 143 -1.82 6.00 -3.69
CA THR A 143 -0.68 5.13 -3.52
C THR A 143 0.55 5.91 -3.09
N ASP A 144 0.78 7.05 -3.72
CA ASP A 144 1.97 7.84 -3.41
C ASP A 144 1.94 8.34 -1.98
N ARG A 145 0.80 8.79 -1.52
CA ARG A 145 0.71 9.32 -0.17
C ARG A 145 0.70 8.21 0.88
N THR A 146 0.02 7.12 0.56
CA THR A 146 -0.04 5.99 1.47
C THR A 146 1.34 5.41 1.70
N LEU A 147 2.13 5.36 0.63
CA LEU A 147 3.47 4.80 0.67
C LEU A 147 4.48 5.93 0.49
N SER A 148 4.41 6.91 1.35
CA SER A 148 5.21 8.12 1.25
C SER A 148 6.64 7.82 0.80
N ALA A 149 7.05 8.48 -0.28
CA ALA A 149 8.39 8.28 -0.80
C ALA A 149 9.44 8.55 0.24
N THR A 150 9.21 9.55 1.08
CA THR A 150 10.15 9.89 2.13
C THR A 150 10.29 8.76 3.12
N GLU A 151 9.16 8.20 3.54
CA GLU A 151 9.20 7.10 4.49
C GLU A 151 9.84 5.87 3.87
N MET A 152 9.50 5.62 2.61
CA MET A 152 10.07 4.46 1.94
C MET A 152 11.56 4.62 1.73
N ALA A 153 11.99 5.80 1.41
CA ALA A 153 13.42 6.06 1.26
C ALA A 153 14.14 5.81 2.57
N SER A 154 13.55 6.25 3.68
CA SER A 154 14.11 5.97 4.99
C SER A 154 14.25 4.49 5.24
N LEU A 155 13.20 3.75 4.89
CA LEU A 155 13.20 2.32 5.13
C LEU A 155 14.23 1.61 4.28
N VAL A 156 14.32 2.00 3.03
CA VAL A 156 15.29 1.37 2.13
C VAL A 156 16.70 1.68 2.57
N ALA A 157 16.91 2.86 3.12
CA ALA A 157 18.24 3.26 3.56
C ALA A 157 18.67 2.52 4.82
N LEU A 158 17.74 2.01 5.60
CA LEU A 158 18.09 1.38 6.86
C LEU A 158 19.11 0.26 6.72
N PRO A 159 18.94 -0.68 5.82
CA PRO A 159 19.92 -1.76 5.72
C PRO A 159 21.29 -1.27 5.31
N ASP A 160 21.34 -0.30 4.42
CA ASP A 160 22.59 0.25 3.98
C ASP A 160 23.08 1.31 4.94
N GLY A 161 22.15 2.04 5.51
CA GLY A 161 22.49 3.09 6.44
C GLY A 161 22.68 2.55 7.83
N THR A 162 23.36 1.44 7.92
CA THR A 162 23.62 0.86 9.23
C THR A 162 24.28 1.88 10.14
N GLN A 163 25.17 2.65 9.59
CA GLN A 163 25.82 3.68 10.36
C GLN A 163 24.83 4.75 10.80
N ASP A 164 23.86 5.06 9.98
CA ASP A 164 22.85 6.01 10.38
C ASP A 164 22.04 5.48 11.55
N VAL A 165 21.71 4.23 11.49
CA VAL A 165 21.01 3.59 12.58
C VAL A 165 21.86 3.62 13.82
N GLN A 166 23.13 3.35 13.66
CA GLN A 166 24.04 3.39 14.79
C GLN A 166 24.11 4.76 15.41
N GLU A 167 24.14 5.77 14.57
CA GLU A 167 24.16 7.12 15.10
C GLU A 167 22.89 7.40 15.88
N THR A 168 21.78 6.99 15.33
CA THR A 168 20.52 7.18 16.00
C THR A 168 20.50 6.46 17.34
N LEU A 169 21.03 5.27 17.36
CA LEU A 169 21.08 4.50 18.60
C LEU A 169 22.03 5.13 19.60
N ALA A 170 23.11 5.69 19.11
CA ALA A 170 24.05 6.30 19.98
C ALA A 170 23.48 7.52 20.69
N LEU A 171 22.63 8.25 19.98
CA LEU A 171 22.04 9.45 20.54
C LEU A 171 21.19 9.18 21.76
N PRO A 172 20.26 8.25 21.68
CA PRO A 172 19.39 8.03 22.83
C PRO A 172 20.08 7.27 23.95
N ALA A 173 21.16 6.67 23.65
CA ALA A 173 21.84 5.87 24.63
C ALA A 173 22.43 6.72 25.73
#